data_287ce867cbe26f358c0f8a900982b20f
#
_entry.id   287ce867cbe26f358c0f8a900982b20f
#
_cell.length_a   1.000
_cell.length_b   1.000
_cell.length_c   1.000
_cell.angle_alpha   90.00
_cell.angle_beta   90.00
_cell.angle_gamma   90.00
#
_symmetry.space_group_name_H-M   'P 1'
#
loop_
_entity.id
_entity.type
_entity.pdbx_description
1 polymer ?
#
loop_
_entity_poly.entity_id
_entity_poly.type
_entity_poly.pdbx_seq_one_letter_code
_entity_poly.pdbx_strand_id
1 'polypeptide(L)'
;MPVNYATPAADQLFPVAGVRLGVAEAEIRKKNRRDLTLVALDPGCTVAGVFTQNRFCAAPVQICRKHLAGGKEIRALIINTGIANAGTGEPGRLAAQASCEAVGVLLGIDAQQVLPFSTGVILELLPVERIKAGLQAVKADLKADNWYAAAHGIMTTDTVAKAASRTVAVNGKKVTISGVSK
;
A
#
# COMPACT_ATOMS: atom_id res chain seq x y z
N MET A 1 7.88 -10.69 -16.66
CA MET A 1 8.76 -11.17 -15.57
C MET A 1 10.05 -10.37 -15.63
N PRO A 2 10.64 -9.97 -14.49
CA PRO A 2 11.92 -9.28 -14.53
C PRO A 2 12.99 -10.24 -15.04
N VAL A 3 13.79 -9.79 -16.02
CA VAL A 3 14.89 -10.55 -16.58
C VAL A 3 16.15 -10.22 -15.77
N ASN A 4 16.88 -11.25 -15.34
CA ASN A 4 18.11 -11.10 -14.56
C ASN A 4 17.99 -10.26 -13.29
N TYR A 5 16.81 -10.27 -12.65
CA TYR A 5 16.54 -9.56 -11.41
C TYR A 5 16.54 -10.54 -10.23
N ALA A 6 17.37 -10.26 -9.23
CA ALA A 6 17.33 -10.90 -7.92
C ALA A 6 16.74 -9.93 -6.89
N THR A 7 15.84 -10.42 -6.05
CA THR A 7 15.35 -9.62 -4.92
C THR A 7 16.52 -9.26 -4.02
N PRO A 8 16.75 -7.97 -3.68
CA PRO A 8 17.81 -7.60 -2.75
C PRO A 8 17.57 -8.21 -1.36
N ALA A 9 18.61 -8.45 -0.62
CA ALA A 9 18.52 -8.86 0.77
C ALA A 9 17.91 -7.72 1.62
N ALA A 10 17.35 -8.07 2.79
CA ALA A 10 16.64 -7.08 3.61
C ALA A 10 17.53 -5.93 4.07
N ASP A 11 18.81 -6.20 4.36
CA ASP A 11 19.84 -5.24 4.76
C ASP A 11 20.28 -4.28 3.62
N GLN A 12 19.92 -4.60 2.38
CA GLN A 12 20.15 -3.75 1.21
C GLN A 12 18.99 -2.76 0.93
N LEU A 13 17.92 -2.84 1.73
CA LEU A 13 16.75 -1.97 1.63
C LEU A 13 16.76 -0.99 2.81
N PHE A 14 16.93 0.29 2.50
CA PHE A 14 17.19 1.31 3.50
C PHE A 14 15.88 2.01 3.95
N PRO A 15 15.76 2.31 5.26
CA PRO A 15 14.65 3.08 5.77
C PRO A 15 14.63 4.50 5.18
N VAL A 16 13.42 5.01 4.94
CA VAL A 16 13.16 6.40 4.56
C VAL A 16 12.56 7.12 5.75
N ALA A 17 13.13 8.26 6.10
CA ALA A 17 12.64 9.06 7.25
C ALA A 17 11.16 9.40 7.09
N GLY A 18 10.39 9.23 8.16
CA GLY A 18 8.95 9.49 8.17
C GLY A 18 8.09 8.37 7.57
N VAL A 19 8.67 7.25 7.11
CA VAL A 19 7.94 6.13 6.50
C VAL A 19 8.10 4.87 7.35
N ARG A 20 6.98 4.24 7.71
CA ARG A 20 6.94 2.92 8.35
C ARG A 20 6.02 2.00 7.58
N LEU A 21 6.41 0.73 7.47
CA LEU A 21 5.69 -0.28 6.73
C LEU A 21 5.34 -1.45 7.65
N GLY A 22 4.12 -1.94 7.57
CA GLY A 22 3.68 -3.14 8.27
C GLY A 22 3.01 -4.10 7.30
N VAL A 23 3.10 -5.40 7.58
CA VAL A 23 2.54 -6.45 6.74
C VAL A 23 1.84 -7.48 7.62
N ALA A 24 0.66 -7.93 7.22
CA ALA A 24 -0.11 -8.93 7.93
C ALA A 24 -0.79 -9.94 7.00
N GLU A 25 -1.17 -11.06 7.58
CA GLU A 25 -2.09 -12.02 6.97
C GLU A 25 -3.52 -11.63 7.37
N ALA A 26 -4.34 -11.24 6.40
CA ALA A 26 -5.75 -10.88 6.60
C ALA A 26 -6.69 -11.88 5.91
N GLU A 27 -6.13 -12.90 5.26
CA GLU A 27 -6.86 -13.94 4.53
C GLU A 27 -7.87 -13.37 3.51
N ILE A 28 -7.49 -12.28 2.83
CA ILE A 28 -8.38 -11.54 1.92
C ILE A 28 -8.94 -12.46 0.82
N ARG A 29 -8.10 -13.34 0.30
CA ARG A 29 -8.52 -14.35 -0.68
C ARG A 29 -7.97 -15.75 -0.38
N LYS A 30 -6.74 -15.85 0.12
CA LYS A 30 -6.06 -17.12 0.41
C LYS A 30 -5.51 -17.09 1.83
N LYS A 31 -5.53 -18.24 2.50
CA LYS A 31 -4.90 -18.44 3.81
C LYS A 31 -3.38 -18.49 3.71
N ASN A 32 -2.72 -18.29 4.84
CA ASN A 32 -1.27 -18.40 5.00
C ASN A 32 -0.50 -17.52 4.00
N ARG A 33 -0.96 -16.29 3.81
CA ARG A 33 -0.34 -15.34 2.92
C ARG A 33 -0.40 -13.94 3.51
N ARG A 34 0.72 -13.25 3.50
CA ARG A 34 0.76 -11.81 3.77
C ARG A 34 0.09 -11.09 2.61
N ASP A 35 -1.08 -10.54 2.84
CA ASP A 35 -1.96 -9.97 1.82
C ASP A 35 -2.52 -8.60 2.20
N LEU A 36 -2.09 -8.07 3.35
CA LEU A 36 -2.40 -6.73 3.81
C LEU A 36 -1.10 -5.98 4.15
N THR A 37 -0.88 -4.83 3.53
CA THR A 37 0.27 -3.95 3.78
C THR A 37 -0.21 -2.56 4.15
N LEU A 38 0.34 -1.99 5.22
CA LEU A 38 0.09 -0.63 5.65
C LEU A 38 1.38 0.18 5.55
N VAL A 39 1.32 1.33 4.89
CA VAL A 39 2.37 2.35 4.93
C VAL A 39 1.85 3.49 5.79
N ALA A 40 2.54 3.80 6.87
CA ALA A 40 2.25 4.95 7.73
C ALA A 40 3.28 6.04 7.47
N LEU A 41 2.79 7.27 7.32
CA LEU A 41 3.58 8.46 7.04
C LEU A 41 3.52 9.42 8.24
N ASP A 42 4.67 9.90 8.65
CA ASP A 42 4.74 10.92 9.70
C ASP A 42 4.22 12.28 9.18
N PRO A 43 3.79 13.19 10.08
CA PRO A 43 3.41 14.55 9.69
C PRO A 43 4.53 15.26 8.91
N GLY A 44 4.16 16.04 7.89
CA GLY A 44 5.09 16.75 7.02
C GLY A 44 5.55 15.95 5.80
N CYS A 45 5.14 14.69 5.64
CA CYS A 45 5.39 13.94 4.42
C CYS A 45 4.52 14.45 3.27
N THR A 46 5.13 14.60 2.10
CA THR A 46 4.43 14.94 0.85
C THR A 46 4.18 13.71 0.01
N VAL A 47 2.98 13.61 -0.58
CA VAL A 47 2.59 12.49 -1.43
C VAL A 47 2.11 13.01 -2.77
N ALA A 48 2.59 12.38 -3.84
CA ALA A 48 2.14 12.59 -5.20
C ALA A 48 1.80 11.26 -5.87
N GLY A 49 0.91 11.26 -6.84
CA GLY A 49 0.50 10.05 -7.54
C GLY A 49 0.26 10.30 -9.02
N VAL A 50 0.53 9.26 -9.83
CA VAL A 50 0.15 9.17 -11.24
C VAL A 50 -0.88 8.08 -11.41
N PHE A 51 -1.82 8.27 -12.33
CA PHE A 51 -2.97 7.38 -12.48
C PHE A 51 -3.21 7.01 -13.93
N THR A 52 -3.80 5.83 -14.13
CA THR A 52 -4.25 5.41 -15.46
C THR A 52 -5.26 6.39 -16.05
N GLN A 53 -5.24 6.56 -17.36
CA GLN A 53 -6.25 7.30 -18.13
C GLN A 53 -7.38 6.39 -18.62
N ASN A 54 -7.33 5.09 -18.30
CA ASN A 54 -8.36 4.14 -18.70
C ASN A 54 -9.70 4.51 -18.07
N ARG A 55 -10.77 4.48 -18.88
CA ARG A 55 -12.15 4.74 -18.42
C ARG A 55 -12.65 3.64 -17.49
N PHE A 56 -12.22 2.41 -17.68
CA PHE A 56 -12.48 1.29 -16.76
C PHE A 56 -11.54 1.39 -15.55
N CYS A 57 -11.78 2.42 -14.74
CA CYS A 57 -10.93 2.78 -13.63
C CYS A 57 -11.39 2.07 -12.35
N ALA A 58 -10.49 1.34 -11.70
CA ALA A 58 -10.77 0.63 -10.45
C ALA A 58 -11.17 1.59 -9.31
N ALA A 59 -12.01 1.10 -8.40
CA ALA A 59 -12.49 1.88 -7.26
C ALA A 59 -11.36 2.49 -6.40
N PRO A 60 -10.28 1.79 -6.05
CA PRO A 60 -9.16 2.38 -5.31
C PRO A 60 -8.54 3.59 -6.02
N VAL A 61 -8.38 3.54 -7.33
CA VAL A 61 -7.82 4.65 -8.12
C VAL A 61 -8.73 5.88 -8.06
N GLN A 62 -10.04 5.70 -8.12
CA GLN A 62 -11.02 6.79 -8.01
C GLN A 62 -10.94 7.46 -6.63
N ILE A 63 -10.85 6.67 -5.56
CA ILE A 63 -10.70 7.17 -4.19
C ILE A 63 -9.37 7.91 -4.01
N CYS A 64 -8.24 7.34 -4.50
CA CYS A 64 -6.94 8.00 -4.43
C CYS A 64 -6.95 9.37 -5.12
N ARG A 65 -7.51 9.46 -6.34
CA ARG A 65 -7.65 10.74 -7.05
C ARG A 65 -8.45 11.76 -6.22
N LYS A 66 -9.58 11.33 -5.65
CA LYS A 66 -10.44 12.19 -4.83
C LYS A 66 -9.70 12.68 -3.58
N HIS A 67 -9.01 11.80 -2.85
CA HIS A 67 -8.32 12.15 -1.62
C HIS A 67 -7.12 13.08 -1.89
N LEU A 68 -6.32 12.82 -2.93
CA LEU A 68 -5.21 13.70 -3.31
C LEU A 68 -5.69 15.08 -3.78
N ALA A 69 -6.80 15.14 -4.53
CA ALA A 69 -7.39 16.41 -4.96
C ALA A 69 -8.01 17.20 -3.79
N GLY A 70 -8.38 16.53 -2.69
CA GLY A 70 -8.95 17.14 -1.50
C GLY A 70 -7.97 17.99 -0.67
N GLY A 71 -6.68 17.97 -0.98
CA GLY A 71 -5.65 18.81 -0.37
C GLY A 71 -5.30 18.48 1.07
N LYS A 72 -5.87 17.42 1.67
CA LYS A 72 -5.45 16.95 2.99
C LYS A 72 -4.10 16.24 2.90
N GLU A 73 -3.28 16.40 3.92
CA GLU A 73 -2.03 15.66 4.06
C GLU A 73 -2.29 14.16 4.11
N ILE A 74 -1.71 13.39 3.21
CA ILE A 74 -1.83 11.94 3.21
C ILE A 74 -0.93 11.37 4.31
N ARG A 75 -1.51 10.50 5.14
CA ARG A 75 -0.87 9.92 6.32
C ARG A 75 -0.75 8.40 6.28
N ALA A 76 -1.46 7.74 5.37
CA ALA A 76 -1.38 6.30 5.24
C ALA A 76 -1.72 5.81 3.83
N LEU A 77 -1.15 4.66 3.47
CA LEU A 77 -1.55 3.87 2.32
C LEU A 77 -1.91 2.47 2.82
N ILE A 78 -3.08 1.95 2.41
CA ILE A 78 -3.50 0.58 2.70
C ILE A 78 -3.54 -0.22 1.40
N ILE A 79 -2.83 -1.33 1.35
CA ILE A 79 -2.65 -2.14 0.14
C ILE A 79 -3.15 -3.55 0.45
N ASN A 80 -4.13 -4.04 -0.30
CA ASN A 80 -4.54 -5.44 -0.25
C ASN A 80 -4.13 -6.20 -1.50
N THR A 81 -3.83 -7.48 -1.34
CA THR A 81 -3.59 -8.41 -2.45
C THR A 81 -4.64 -9.52 -2.48
N GLY A 82 -4.82 -10.11 -3.67
CA GLY A 82 -5.79 -11.19 -3.92
C GLY A 82 -7.05 -10.74 -4.64
N ILE A 83 -7.57 -9.55 -4.34
CA ILE A 83 -8.74 -8.94 -4.99
C ILE A 83 -8.39 -7.53 -5.42
N ALA A 84 -8.59 -7.22 -6.72
CA ALA A 84 -8.21 -5.95 -7.33
C ALA A 84 -9.23 -4.83 -7.08
N ASN A 85 -10.44 -5.17 -6.63
CA ASN A 85 -11.55 -4.23 -6.47
C ASN A 85 -11.78 -3.37 -7.74
N ALA A 86 -11.74 -4.02 -8.88
CA ALA A 86 -11.90 -3.44 -10.19
C ALA A 86 -13.11 -4.06 -10.92
N GLY A 87 -13.90 -3.25 -11.61
CA GLY A 87 -15.14 -3.69 -12.27
C GLY A 87 -16.28 -3.99 -11.29
N THR A 88 -16.19 -3.53 -10.07
CA THR A 88 -17.14 -3.81 -8.97
C THR A 88 -18.14 -2.68 -8.74
N GLY A 89 -18.08 -1.60 -9.54
CA GLY A 89 -19.04 -0.50 -9.48
C GLY A 89 -19.11 0.19 -8.12
N GLU A 90 -20.30 0.62 -7.75
CA GLU A 90 -20.55 1.32 -6.49
C GLU A 90 -20.23 0.48 -5.24
N PRO A 91 -20.55 -0.81 -5.16
CA PRO A 91 -20.13 -1.65 -4.03
C PRO A 91 -18.61 -1.65 -3.82
N GLY A 92 -17.83 -1.69 -4.91
CA GLY A 92 -16.37 -1.62 -4.82
C GLY A 92 -15.86 -0.26 -4.33
N ARG A 93 -16.52 0.83 -4.73
CA ARG A 93 -16.21 2.18 -4.25
C ARG A 93 -16.46 2.31 -2.75
N LEU A 94 -17.60 1.81 -2.27
CA LEU A 94 -17.93 1.79 -0.84
C LEU A 94 -16.95 0.93 -0.04
N ALA A 95 -16.54 -0.22 -0.58
CA ALA A 95 -15.55 -1.08 0.05
C ALA A 95 -14.16 -0.40 0.19
N ALA A 96 -13.72 0.31 -0.85
CA ALA A 96 -12.47 1.08 -0.80
C ALA A 96 -12.55 2.21 0.24
N GLN A 97 -13.68 2.92 0.30
CA GLN A 97 -13.92 3.97 1.28
C GLN A 97 -13.95 3.42 2.70
N ALA A 98 -14.68 2.32 2.95
CA ALA A 98 -14.76 1.67 4.26
C ALA A 98 -13.37 1.18 4.75
N SER A 99 -12.49 0.76 3.83
CA SER A 99 -11.11 0.43 4.15
C SER A 99 -10.32 1.66 4.63
N CYS A 100 -10.51 2.81 3.97
CA CYS A 100 -9.90 4.07 4.41
C CYS A 100 -10.42 4.52 5.78
N GLU A 101 -11.73 4.42 6.00
CA GLU A 101 -12.36 4.76 7.29
C GLU A 101 -11.81 3.89 8.43
N ALA A 102 -11.70 2.59 8.19
CA ALA A 102 -11.15 1.67 9.19
C ALA A 102 -9.68 1.98 9.54
N VAL A 103 -8.86 2.33 8.55
CA VAL A 103 -7.47 2.78 8.80
C VAL A 103 -7.45 4.14 9.49
N GLY A 104 -8.36 5.03 9.13
CA GLY A 104 -8.53 6.33 9.80
C GLY A 104 -8.77 6.16 11.29
N VAL A 105 -9.72 5.32 11.68
CA VAL A 105 -9.99 4.97 13.09
C VAL A 105 -8.77 4.35 13.76
N LEU A 106 -8.10 3.39 13.09
CA LEU A 106 -6.91 2.70 13.62
C LEU A 106 -5.77 3.65 13.98
N LEU A 107 -5.54 4.66 13.14
CA LEU A 107 -4.41 5.59 13.27
C LEU A 107 -4.77 6.94 13.90
N GLY A 108 -6.06 7.21 14.16
CA GLY A 108 -6.55 8.50 14.68
C GLY A 108 -6.41 9.63 13.66
N ILE A 109 -6.67 9.35 12.38
CA ILE A 109 -6.58 10.30 11.26
C ILE A 109 -7.89 10.30 10.46
N ASP A 110 -8.09 11.31 9.60
CA ASP A 110 -9.24 11.36 8.72
C ASP A 110 -9.14 10.30 7.61
N ALA A 111 -10.25 9.68 7.23
CA ALA A 111 -10.30 8.71 6.14
C ALA A 111 -9.77 9.27 4.80
N GLN A 112 -9.91 10.57 4.56
CA GLN A 112 -9.38 11.24 3.38
C GLN A 112 -7.84 11.38 3.37
N GLN A 113 -7.19 11.12 4.49
CA GLN A 113 -5.72 11.06 4.61
C GLN A 113 -5.17 9.64 4.31
N VAL A 114 -6.03 8.71 3.87
CA VAL A 114 -5.67 7.33 3.56
C VAL A 114 -5.86 7.06 2.07
N LEU A 115 -4.88 6.46 1.43
CA LEU A 115 -4.95 6.02 0.04
C LEU A 115 -5.11 4.49 -0.03
N PRO A 116 -6.20 3.96 -0.65
CA PRO A 116 -6.39 2.54 -0.82
C PRO A 116 -5.73 2.03 -2.11
N PHE A 117 -5.14 0.84 -2.04
CA PHE A 117 -4.59 0.11 -3.17
C PHE A 117 -5.08 -1.33 -3.14
N SER A 118 -5.47 -1.85 -4.30
CA SER A 118 -5.93 -3.23 -4.42
C SER A 118 -5.33 -3.88 -5.64
N THR A 119 -4.93 -5.14 -5.51
CA THR A 119 -4.40 -5.91 -6.62
C THR A 119 -4.83 -7.38 -6.53
N GLY A 120 -5.07 -8.03 -7.67
CA GLY A 120 -5.48 -9.42 -7.74
C GLY A 120 -6.59 -9.66 -8.77
N VAL A 121 -7.59 -10.44 -8.38
CA VAL A 121 -8.72 -10.79 -9.26
C VAL A 121 -9.66 -9.60 -9.41
N ILE A 122 -10.11 -9.37 -10.64
CA ILE A 122 -11.12 -8.36 -11.01
C ILE A 122 -12.53 -8.95 -10.86
N LEU A 123 -13.55 -8.08 -10.79
CA LEU A 123 -14.98 -8.43 -10.70
C LEU A 123 -15.41 -9.17 -9.41
N GLU A 124 -14.51 -9.38 -8.46
CA GLU A 124 -14.82 -9.90 -7.12
C GLU A 124 -14.94 -8.74 -6.13
N LEU A 125 -15.92 -8.83 -5.22
CA LEU A 125 -16.11 -7.84 -4.16
C LEU A 125 -15.02 -7.95 -3.10
N LEU A 126 -14.50 -6.80 -2.66
CA LEU A 126 -13.47 -6.73 -1.62
C LEU A 126 -14.07 -7.07 -0.25
N PRO A 127 -13.54 -8.09 0.47
CA PRO A 127 -14.04 -8.48 1.79
C PRO A 127 -13.50 -7.52 2.87
N VAL A 128 -14.14 -6.38 3.03
CA VAL A 128 -13.70 -5.29 3.94
C VAL A 128 -13.54 -5.79 5.38
N GLU A 129 -14.39 -6.72 5.83
CA GLU A 129 -14.30 -7.24 7.20
C GLU A 129 -12.99 -8.02 7.44
N ARG A 130 -12.44 -8.67 6.43
CA ARG A 130 -11.11 -9.30 6.53
C ARG A 130 -9.99 -8.27 6.62
N ILE A 131 -10.09 -7.17 5.87
CA ILE A 131 -9.18 -6.04 6.01
C ILE A 131 -9.24 -5.50 7.43
N LYS A 132 -10.43 -5.20 7.95
CA LYS A 132 -10.63 -4.69 9.31
C LYS A 132 -10.03 -5.62 10.37
N ALA A 133 -10.25 -6.93 10.23
CA ALA A 133 -9.69 -7.93 11.14
C ALA A 133 -8.16 -7.94 11.15
N GLY A 134 -7.50 -7.71 10.00
CA GLY A 134 -6.05 -7.66 9.88
C GLY A 134 -5.40 -6.35 10.35
N LEU A 135 -6.18 -5.29 10.60
CA LEU A 135 -5.63 -3.95 10.85
C LEU A 135 -4.77 -3.86 12.11
N GLN A 136 -5.14 -4.53 13.20
CA GLN A 136 -4.34 -4.50 14.43
C GLN A 136 -2.99 -5.19 14.23
N ALA A 137 -2.98 -6.33 13.54
CA ALA A 137 -1.75 -7.06 13.23
C ALA A 137 -0.82 -6.24 12.32
N VAL A 138 -1.34 -5.63 11.25
CA VAL A 138 -0.53 -4.81 10.34
C VAL A 138 0.01 -3.55 11.02
N LYS A 139 -0.73 -2.95 11.96
CA LYS A 139 -0.26 -1.82 12.77
C LYS A 139 0.86 -2.25 13.72
N ALA A 140 0.73 -3.39 14.36
CA ALA A 140 1.74 -3.92 15.29
C ALA A 140 3.08 -4.25 14.59
N ASP A 141 3.04 -4.55 13.28
CA ASP A 141 4.22 -4.83 12.46
C ASP A 141 4.88 -3.58 11.84
N LEU A 142 4.38 -2.37 12.10
CA LEU A 142 4.93 -1.14 11.52
C LEU A 142 6.38 -0.88 11.96
N LYS A 143 7.32 -0.91 11.00
CA LYS A 143 8.76 -0.67 11.19
C LYS A 143 9.32 0.15 10.04
N ALA A 144 10.36 0.93 10.29
CA ALA A 144 11.02 1.76 9.27
C ALA A 144 11.79 0.93 8.23
N ASP A 145 12.27 -0.24 8.60
CA ASP A 145 13.10 -1.15 7.80
C ASP A 145 12.32 -2.28 7.13
N ASN A 146 11.00 -2.28 7.18
CA ASN A 146 10.14 -3.39 6.73
C ASN A 146 9.91 -3.43 5.19
N TRP A 147 10.82 -2.85 4.43
CA TRP A 147 10.73 -2.75 2.96
C TRP A 147 10.72 -4.11 2.26
N TYR A 148 11.53 -5.06 2.77
CA TYR A 148 11.58 -6.43 2.24
C TYR A 148 10.23 -7.14 2.39
N ALA A 149 9.65 -7.10 3.59
CA ALA A 149 8.33 -7.70 3.84
C ALA A 149 7.23 -7.02 3.03
N ALA A 150 7.25 -5.69 2.90
CA ALA A 150 6.30 -4.94 2.10
C ALA A 150 6.37 -5.31 0.61
N ALA A 151 7.57 -5.48 0.05
CA ALA A 151 7.75 -5.93 -1.33
C ALA A 151 7.12 -7.32 -1.58
N HIS A 152 7.20 -8.23 -0.60
CA HIS A 152 6.52 -9.52 -0.66
C HIS A 152 5.01 -9.41 -0.43
N GLY A 153 4.59 -8.55 0.49
CA GLY A 153 3.18 -8.34 0.85
C GLY A 153 2.31 -7.81 -0.29
N ILE A 154 2.90 -7.10 -1.25
CA ILE A 154 2.17 -6.56 -2.41
C ILE A 154 2.13 -7.50 -3.63
N MET A 155 2.79 -8.64 -3.57
CA MET A 155 2.81 -9.61 -4.68
C MET A 155 1.45 -10.29 -4.87
N THR A 156 1.15 -10.68 -6.13
CA THR A 156 0.04 -11.59 -6.48
C THR A 156 0.55 -12.76 -7.33
N THR A 157 0.72 -12.55 -8.63
CA THR A 157 1.25 -13.50 -9.60
C THR A 157 2.73 -13.25 -9.90
N ASP A 158 3.32 -12.31 -9.18
CA ASP A 158 4.75 -12.00 -9.30
C ASP A 158 5.60 -13.22 -8.90
N THR A 159 6.66 -13.49 -9.63
CA THR A 159 7.57 -14.62 -9.37
C THR A 159 8.65 -14.25 -8.36
N VAL A 160 8.96 -12.95 -8.24
CA VAL A 160 9.93 -12.40 -7.29
C VAL A 160 9.45 -11.06 -6.76
N ALA A 161 9.78 -10.74 -5.51
CA ALA A 161 9.54 -9.44 -4.94
C ALA A 161 10.52 -8.41 -5.55
N LYS A 162 10.01 -7.25 -5.93
CA LYS A 162 10.79 -6.20 -6.57
C LYS A 162 10.95 -5.01 -5.63
N ALA A 163 12.18 -4.75 -5.24
CA ALA A 163 12.54 -3.62 -4.38
C ALA A 163 13.93 -3.10 -4.73
N ALA A 164 14.20 -1.85 -4.44
CA ALA A 164 15.53 -1.26 -4.57
C ALA A 164 15.70 -0.11 -3.58
N SER A 165 16.91 0.09 -3.11
CA SER A 165 17.28 1.26 -2.33
C SER A 165 18.59 1.85 -2.81
N ARG A 166 18.72 3.17 -2.71
CA ARG A 166 19.95 3.93 -2.99
C ARG A 166 20.07 5.09 -2.02
N THR A 167 21.30 5.42 -1.70
CA THR A 167 21.63 6.65 -0.99
C THR A 167 22.44 7.53 -1.90
N VAL A 168 22.03 8.79 -2.00
CA VAL A 168 22.71 9.81 -2.83
C VAL A 168 22.97 11.06 -1.98
N ALA A 169 23.97 11.84 -2.35
CA ALA A 169 24.21 13.16 -1.79
C ALA A 169 23.56 14.23 -2.67
N VAL A 170 22.68 15.04 -2.10
CA VAL A 170 22.05 16.17 -2.77
C VAL A 170 22.37 17.42 -1.97
N ASN A 171 23.08 18.37 -2.56
CA ASN A 171 23.52 19.61 -1.88
C ASN A 171 24.21 19.33 -0.51
N GLY A 172 25.09 18.31 -0.46
CA GLY A 172 25.82 17.90 0.73
C GLY A 172 24.99 17.13 1.77
N LYS A 173 23.70 16.92 1.56
CA LYS A 173 22.83 16.15 2.44
C LYS A 173 22.62 14.72 1.92
N LYS A 174 22.68 13.74 2.82
CA LYS A 174 22.40 12.35 2.50
C LYS A 174 20.89 12.16 2.30
N VAL A 175 20.49 11.67 1.13
CA VAL A 175 19.11 11.36 0.77
C VAL A 175 18.99 9.86 0.50
N THR A 176 18.03 9.21 1.14
CA THR A 176 17.69 7.80 0.87
C THR A 176 16.48 7.73 -0.06
N ILE A 177 16.58 6.90 -1.08
CA ILE A 177 15.50 6.58 -2.01
C ILE A 177 15.27 5.08 -1.91
N SER A 178 14.05 4.68 -1.53
CA SER A 178 13.63 3.27 -1.47
C SER A 178 12.34 3.10 -2.22
N GLY A 179 12.19 1.97 -2.90
CA GLY A 179 11.00 1.67 -3.68
C GLY A 179 10.70 0.20 -3.72
N VAL A 180 9.40 -0.10 -3.83
CA VAL A 180 8.85 -1.42 -4.09
C VAL A 180 7.96 -1.36 -5.31
N SER A 181 7.92 -2.42 -6.08
CA SER A 181 7.13 -2.48 -7.33
C SER A 181 6.40 -3.80 -7.45
N LYS A 182 5.26 -3.69 -8.07
CA LYS A 182 4.47 -4.86 -8.42
C LYS A 182 4.27 -4.96 -9.93
#